data_69f2182609a68af53aeab1160c16cedf
#
_entry.id   69f2182609a68af53aeab1160c16cedf
#
_cell.length_a   1.000
_cell.length_b   1.000
_cell.length_c   1.000
_cell.angle_alpha   90.00
_cell.angle_beta   90.00
_cell.angle_gamma   90.00
#
_symmetry.space_group_name_H-M   'P 1'
#
loop_
_entity.id
_entity.type
_entity.pdbx_description
1 polymer ?
#
loop_
_entity_poly.entity_id
_entity_poly.type
_entity_poly.pdbx_seq_one_letter_code
_entity_poly.pdbx_strand_id
1 'polypeptide(L)'
;VAVYHEGYLYAYSSRFLTCVDMATGKAMWKSRQPGDGFLILVDGHLVILTKEGSLHVAEANPSGYQEVARLDLFSDLSWTHPSFADGSIFVRSMGELARVDVRAGAVIPTAEAEAEEAPAEGVFQAFLNDVKAATHKKEVVDRFMAAQSEFPVIEGENLVHFLYRGEAGDMAIGGDMIGARQEESMTRIEGTDLFYYSTELQSDARVSYLFFRDYKDELLDPLNSKTARSTMWGADMELQVRGTEKQLSWLAMPHWKHPSHLDPPPDGLPRGRVETHELRSDIFGLTHSIAVYIPAGYDTSVDRYPTIYLHAGSDALERGEWTNSLDNLIQRTVEPLIVVFIDIGVGDIFIPRDDYGEVWAKEIVPFIDSTYRTNPVADARANAGSGDGAYDALYCAFKYPELSSRIAIQSLHMGDFGRERIEPLVQTADEHPLKIYMEWGIYDMRSPQEGWDMRENSRNLADWLLGRGYDVVAREVPDGTGWPSWKNRNDAVLQSLFPIGWND
;
A
#
# COMPACT_ATOMS: atom_id res chain seq x y z
N VAL A 1 -8.10 16.09 -21.27
CA VAL A 1 -8.51 17.29 -22.01
C VAL A 1 -7.56 18.43 -21.66
N ALA A 2 -7.10 19.22 -22.66
CA ALA A 2 -6.32 20.41 -22.48
C ALA A 2 -7.18 21.63 -22.78
N VAL A 3 -7.00 22.72 -22.04
CA VAL A 3 -7.64 24.01 -22.33
C VAL A 3 -6.59 25.02 -22.78
N TYR A 4 -6.96 25.90 -23.70
CA TYR A 4 -6.07 26.93 -24.26
C TYR A 4 -6.46 28.31 -23.76
N HIS A 5 -5.48 29.10 -23.32
CA HIS A 5 -5.64 30.49 -22.96
C HIS A 5 -4.37 31.31 -23.29
N GLU A 6 -4.52 32.38 -24.04
CA GLU A 6 -3.48 33.39 -24.33
C GLU A 6 -2.10 32.84 -24.72
N GLY A 7 -2.05 31.80 -25.56
CA GLY A 7 -0.79 31.22 -26.04
C GLY A 7 -0.32 30.00 -25.23
N TYR A 8 -1.02 29.64 -24.16
CA TYR A 8 -0.65 28.54 -23.27
C TYR A 8 -1.71 27.45 -23.23
N LEU A 9 -1.27 26.21 -23.04
CA LEU A 9 -2.12 25.05 -22.75
C LEU A 9 -2.03 24.69 -21.28
N TYR A 10 -3.18 24.42 -20.68
CA TYR A 10 -3.29 23.90 -19.32
C TYR A 10 -3.94 22.52 -19.37
N ALA A 11 -3.28 21.54 -18.80
CA ALA A 11 -3.73 20.14 -18.80
C ALA A 11 -3.11 19.37 -17.66
N TYR A 12 -3.70 18.23 -17.34
CA TYR A 12 -3.03 17.23 -16.53
C TYR A 12 -2.05 16.42 -17.39
N SER A 13 -0.80 16.38 -16.98
CA SER A 13 0.24 15.49 -17.50
C SER A 13 0.50 14.43 -16.43
N SER A 14 -0.01 13.22 -16.65
CA SER A 14 -0.21 12.24 -15.59
C SER A 14 -1.14 12.83 -14.51
N ARG A 15 -0.70 12.91 -13.26
CA ARG A 15 -1.46 13.50 -12.14
C ARG A 15 -1.14 14.98 -11.84
N PHE A 16 -0.23 15.59 -12.61
CA PHE A 16 0.23 16.96 -12.35
C PHE A 16 -0.45 17.97 -13.28
N LEU A 17 -1.01 19.03 -12.73
CA LEU A 17 -1.47 20.16 -13.50
C LEU A 17 -0.25 20.85 -14.14
N THR A 18 -0.29 21.03 -15.45
CA THR A 18 0.86 21.51 -16.24
C THR A 18 0.43 22.64 -17.17
N CYS A 19 1.24 23.69 -17.22
CA CYS A 19 1.14 24.76 -18.21
C CYS A 19 2.24 24.59 -19.27
N VAL A 20 1.87 24.66 -20.55
CA VAL A 20 2.80 24.51 -21.68
C VAL A 20 2.66 25.71 -22.62
N ASP A 21 3.78 26.31 -23.01
CA ASP A 21 3.85 27.32 -24.06
C ASP A 21 3.60 26.66 -25.42
N MET A 22 2.54 27.08 -26.08
CA MET A 22 2.10 26.49 -27.36
C MET A 22 3.07 26.76 -28.52
N ALA A 23 3.83 27.84 -28.47
CA ALA A 23 4.76 28.20 -29.55
C ALA A 23 6.03 27.34 -29.50
N THR A 24 6.47 26.99 -28.29
CA THR A 24 7.76 26.31 -28.07
C THR A 24 7.59 24.86 -27.62
N GLY A 25 6.40 24.46 -27.17
CA GLY A 25 6.14 23.15 -26.55
C GLY A 25 6.79 22.96 -25.17
N LYS A 26 7.36 24.04 -24.59
CA LYS A 26 8.04 23.97 -23.30
C LYS A 26 7.05 24.06 -22.15
N ALA A 27 7.21 23.18 -21.17
CA ALA A 27 6.48 23.31 -19.90
C ALA A 27 6.96 24.57 -19.16
N MET A 28 6.03 25.44 -18.84
CA MET A 28 6.26 26.65 -18.06
C MET A 28 6.32 26.29 -16.57
N TRP A 29 5.39 25.47 -16.10
CA TRP A 29 5.35 24.94 -14.75
C TRP A 29 4.57 23.63 -14.68
N LYS A 30 4.81 22.86 -13.60
CA LYS A 30 4.01 21.74 -13.13
C LYS A 30 3.63 21.97 -11.67
N SER A 31 2.45 21.51 -11.27
CA SER A 31 1.98 21.64 -9.89
C SER A 31 1.34 20.34 -9.41
N ARG A 32 1.60 19.94 -8.15
CA ARG A 32 0.85 18.91 -7.43
C ARG A 32 -0.51 19.41 -6.99
N GLN A 33 -0.59 20.73 -6.73
CA GLN A 33 -1.88 21.34 -6.42
C GLN A 33 -2.68 21.64 -7.69
N PRO A 34 -4.02 21.52 -7.61
CA PRO A 34 -4.84 21.19 -6.43
C PRO A 34 -4.97 19.68 -6.16
N GLY A 35 -4.28 18.82 -6.85
CA GLY A 35 -4.43 17.38 -6.89
C GLY A 35 -4.84 16.90 -8.28
N ASP A 36 -4.97 15.58 -8.49
CA ASP A 36 -5.40 15.02 -9.79
C ASP A 36 -6.88 15.29 -10.03
N GLY A 37 -7.24 15.66 -11.26
CA GLY A 37 -8.61 16.07 -11.55
C GLY A 37 -8.88 16.39 -13.01
N PHE A 38 -10.00 17.09 -13.21
CA PHE A 38 -10.54 17.47 -14.51
C PHE A 38 -10.77 18.98 -14.52
N LEU A 39 -10.43 19.64 -15.65
CA LEU A 39 -10.51 21.09 -15.73
C LEU A 39 -11.28 21.57 -16.96
N ILE A 40 -11.87 22.75 -16.80
CA ILE A 40 -12.39 23.61 -17.88
C ILE A 40 -11.82 25.03 -17.71
N LEU A 41 -11.96 25.85 -18.75
CA LEU A 41 -11.60 27.25 -18.72
C LEU A 41 -12.87 28.12 -18.75
N VAL A 42 -13.00 29.04 -17.80
CA VAL A 42 -14.09 29.99 -17.72
C VAL A 42 -13.54 31.38 -17.40
N ASP A 43 -13.73 32.34 -18.28
CA ASP A 43 -13.32 33.75 -18.11
C ASP A 43 -11.88 33.94 -17.59
N GLY A 44 -10.94 33.21 -18.22
CA GLY A 44 -9.51 33.27 -17.86
C GLY A 44 -9.15 32.53 -16.56
N HIS A 45 -10.08 31.76 -16.00
CA HIS A 45 -9.85 30.93 -14.83
C HIS A 45 -9.95 29.44 -15.16
N LEU A 46 -9.09 28.65 -14.54
CA LEU A 46 -9.16 27.18 -14.53
C LEU A 46 -10.16 26.79 -13.46
N VAL A 47 -11.23 26.13 -13.85
CA VAL A 47 -12.20 25.51 -12.92
C VAL A 47 -11.89 24.03 -12.89
N ILE A 48 -11.46 23.53 -11.74
CA ILE A 48 -10.92 22.19 -11.56
C ILE A 48 -11.75 21.43 -10.55
N LEU A 49 -12.25 20.25 -10.92
CA LEU A 49 -12.80 19.29 -9.99
C LEU A 49 -11.75 18.20 -9.77
N THR A 50 -11.26 18.08 -8.55
CA THR A 50 -10.34 16.99 -8.20
C THR A 50 -11.08 15.67 -8.10
N LYS A 51 -10.37 14.57 -8.28
CA LYS A 51 -10.92 13.22 -8.12
C LYS A 51 -11.42 12.97 -6.69
N GLU A 52 -10.86 13.66 -5.72
CA GLU A 52 -11.25 13.63 -4.31
C GLU A 52 -12.52 14.46 -3.98
N GLY A 53 -13.10 15.13 -4.98
CA GLY A 53 -14.38 15.82 -4.83
C GLY A 53 -14.30 17.30 -4.48
N SER A 54 -13.12 17.92 -4.48
CA SER A 54 -12.95 19.36 -4.24
C SER A 54 -13.00 20.15 -5.53
N LEU A 55 -13.73 21.26 -5.53
CA LEU A 55 -13.80 22.22 -6.64
C LEU A 55 -12.83 23.37 -6.37
N HIS A 56 -11.92 23.61 -7.31
CA HIS A 56 -10.94 24.68 -7.24
C HIS A 56 -11.13 25.67 -8.40
N VAL A 57 -10.88 26.94 -8.14
CA VAL A 57 -10.77 27.99 -9.15
C VAL A 57 -9.39 28.61 -9.05
N ALA A 58 -8.66 28.64 -10.15
CA ALA A 58 -7.31 29.22 -10.22
C ALA A 58 -7.18 30.14 -11.45
N GLU A 59 -6.26 31.08 -11.40
CA GLU A 59 -5.95 31.90 -12.58
C GLU A 59 -5.27 31.07 -13.67
N ALA A 60 -5.65 31.26 -14.93
CA ALA A 60 -4.94 30.70 -16.07
C ALA A 60 -3.67 31.51 -16.34
N ASN A 61 -2.63 31.29 -15.51
CA ASN A 61 -1.42 32.10 -15.43
C ASN A 61 -0.17 31.26 -15.79
N PRO A 62 0.67 31.69 -16.76
CA PRO A 62 1.89 30.97 -17.13
C PRO A 62 3.03 31.08 -16.10
N SER A 63 2.90 31.90 -15.06
CA SER A 63 3.94 32.08 -14.04
C SER A 63 3.86 31.05 -12.90
N GLY A 64 2.74 30.32 -12.75
CA GLY A 64 2.53 29.33 -11.70
C GLY A 64 1.05 29.08 -11.40
N TYR A 65 0.77 28.02 -10.64
CA TYR A 65 -0.58 27.77 -10.11
C TYR A 65 -0.92 28.79 -9.02
N GLN A 66 -2.04 29.49 -9.20
CA GLN A 66 -2.52 30.50 -8.26
C GLN A 66 -4.01 30.23 -7.98
N GLU A 67 -4.28 29.62 -6.83
CA GLU A 67 -5.64 29.35 -6.39
C GLU A 67 -6.35 30.64 -5.98
N VAL A 68 -7.58 30.80 -6.44
CA VAL A 68 -8.46 31.94 -6.12
C VAL A 68 -9.54 31.52 -5.13
N ALA A 69 -10.08 30.31 -5.31
CA ALA A 69 -11.15 29.80 -4.44
C ALA A 69 -11.13 28.26 -4.41
N ARG A 70 -11.59 27.70 -3.30
CA ARG A 70 -11.78 26.27 -3.09
C ARG A 70 -13.11 26.00 -2.39
N LEU A 71 -13.74 24.87 -2.73
CA LEU A 71 -14.95 24.38 -2.08
C LEU A 71 -14.92 22.85 -2.08
N ASP A 72 -14.90 22.24 -0.90
CA ASP A 72 -15.02 20.79 -0.76
C ASP A 72 -16.49 20.40 -0.90
N LEU A 73 -16.82 19.60 -1.91
CA LEU A 73 -18.18 19.29 -2.32
C LEU A 73 -18.59 17.85 -2.04
N PHE A 74 -17.72 16.92 -2.32
CA PHE A 74 -18.00 15.48 -2.29
C PHE A 74 -16.99 14.77 -1.42
N SER A 75 -17.41 13.70 -0.78
CA SER A 75 -16.54 12.76 -0.06
C SER A 75 -16.23 11.48 -0.86
N ASP A 76 -16.89 11.33 -2.03
CA ASP A 76 -16.71 10.18 -2.91
C ASP A 76 -16.02 10.57 -4.23
N LEU A 77 -15.56 9.57 -4.96
CA LEU A 77 -14.78 9.72 -6.18
C LEU A 77 -15.53 10.55 -7.24
N SER A 78 -14.84 11.54 -7.80
CA SER A 78 -15.30 12.35 -8.92
C SER A 78 -14.51 12.01 -10.19
N TRP A 79 -15.20 11.61 -11.26
CA TRP A 79 -14.58 11.14 -12.51
C TRP A 79 -15.12 11.80 -13.75
N THR A 80 -15.39 13.12 -13.69
CA THR A 80 -15.94 13.88 -14.80
C THR A 80 -15.44 15.31 -14.83
N HIS A 81 -15.43 15.90 -16.04
CA HIS A 81 -15.19 17.32 -16.18
C HIS A 81 -16.31 18.15 -15.56
N PRO A 82 -15.98 19.28 -14.89
CA PRO A 82 -16.98 20.30 -14.58
C PRO A 82 -17.63 20.83 -15.87
N SER A 83 -18.82 21.39 -15.72
CA SER A 83 -19.52 22.12 -16.81
C SER A 83 -19.94 23.49 -16.29
N PHE A 84 -19.94 24.48 -17.16
CA PHE A 84 -20.35 25.84 -16.82
C PHE A 84 -21.50 26.32 -17.70
N ALA A 85 -22.56 26.82 -17.09
CA ALA A 85 -23.69 27.45 -17.77
C ALA A 85 -24.37 28.46 -16.85
N ASP A 86 -24.83 29.60 -17.43
CA ASP A 86 -25.64 30.63 -16.75
C ASP A 86 -25.12 31.05 -15.37
N GLY A 87 -23.81 31.26 -15.26
CA GLY A 87 -23.16 31.67 -14.00
C GLY A 87 -23.16 30.58 -12.93
N SER A 88 -23.25 29.33 -13.32
CA SER A 88 -23.19 28.18 -12.41
C SER A 88 -22.24 27.13 -12.93
N ILE A 89 -21.50 26.50 -12.02
CA ILE A 89 -20.66 25.33 -12.27
C ILE A 89 -21.47 24.10 -11.86
N PHE A 90 -21.51 23.10 -12.73
CA PHE A 90 -22.14 21.81 -12.48
C PHE A 90 -21.06 20.74 -12.41
N VAL A 91 -21.07 19.98 -11.34
CA VAL A 91 -20.11 18.93 -11.04
C VAL A 91 -20.82 17.69 -10.51
N ARG A 92 -20.21 16.54 -10.64
CA ARG A 92 -20.72 15.30 -10.05
C ARG A 92 -19.60 14.41 -9.52
N SER A 93 -19.93 13.68 -8.47
CA SER A 93 -19.21 12.51 -8.03
C SER A 93 -19.83 11.22 -8.60
N MET A 94 -19.44 10.06 -8.09
CA MET A 94 -20.09 8.79 -8.44
C MET A 94 -21.53 8.71 -7.91
N GLY A 95 -21.81 9.32 -6.76
CA GLY A 95 -23.12 9.27 -6.07
C GLY A 95 -23.94 10.55 -6.11
N GLU A 96 -23.34 11.71 -6.37
CA GLU A 96 -23.99 13.01 -6.16
C GLU A 96 -23.79 13.95 -7.36
N LEU A 97 -24.71 14.91 -7.49
CA LEU A 97 -24.64 16.04 -8.44
C LEU A 97 -24.75 17.35 -7.67
N ALA A 98 -23.84 18.27 -7.91
CA ALA A 98 -23.87 19.61 -7.32
C ALA A 98 -23.93 20.71 -8.38
N ARG A 99 -24.62 21.80 -8.02
CA ARG A 99 -24.62 23.07 -8.74
C ARG A 99 -24.05 24.15 -7.84
N VAL A 100 -22.99 24.81 -8.28
CA VAL A 100 -22.35 25.92 -7.56
C VAL A 100 -22.62 27.20 -8.32
N ASP A 101 -23.32 28.16 -7.67
CA ASP A 101 -23.59 29.48 -8.25
C ASP A 101 -22.34 30.38 -8.02
N VAL A 102 -21.76 30.84 -9.12
CA VAL A 102 -20.53 31.67 -9.09
C VAL A 102 -20.80 33.11 -9.58
N ARG A 103 -22.05 33.55 -9.60
CA ARG A 103 -22.40 34.93 -9.95
C ARG A 103 -21.96 35.88 -8.83
N ALA A 104 -21.64 37.13 -9.20
CA ALA A 104 -21.29 38.16 -8.23
C ALA A 104 -22.36 38.32 -7.15
N GLY A 105 -22.01 38.22 -5.88
CA GLY A 105 -22.88 38.31 -4.75
C GLY A 105 -23.44 36.98 -4.21
N ALA A 106 -23.06 35.85 -4.79
CA ALA A 106 -23.29 34.53 -4.20
C ALA A 106 -22.53 34.44 -2.86
N VAL A 107 -23.20 34.00 -1.80
CA VAL A 107 -22.56 33.81 -0.49
C VAL A 107 -21.88 32.45 -0.50
N ILE A 108 -20.55 32.43 -0.42
CA ILE A 108 -19.79 31.20 -0.17
C ILE A 108 -19.86 30.94 1.35
N PRO A 109 -20.32 29.78 1.82
CA PRO A 109 -20.12 29.39 3.20
C PRO A 109 -18.62 29.34 3.46
N THR A 110 -18.08 30.23 4.25
CA THR A 110 -16.71 30.15 4.75
C THR A 110 -16.69 28.94 5.68
N ALA A 111 -16.06 27.86 5.26
CA ALA A 111 -15.56 26.88 6.22
C ALA A 111 -14.57 27.63 7.11
N GLU A 112 -14.85 27.68 8.40
CA GLU A 112 -13.87 28.13 9.38
C GLU A 112 -12.69 27.14 9.24
N ALA A 113 -11.56 27.65 8.79
CA ALA A 113 -10.31 26.91 8.89
C ALA A 113 -10.09 26.69 10.39
N GLU A 114 -10.20 25.46 10.83
CA GLU A 114 -9.70 25.08 12.15
C GLU A 114 -8.22 25.46 12.16
N ALA A 115 -7.89 26.42 13.03
CA ALA A 115 -6.51 26.79 13.27
C ALA A 115 -5.84 25.56 13.91
N GLU A 116 -4.99 24.87 13.15
CA GLU A 116 -4.09 23.89 13.73
C GLU A 116 -3.33 24.55 14.88
N GLU A 117 -3.50 24.03 16.08
CA GLU A 117 -2.69 24.43 17.23
C GLU A 117 -1.23 24.18 16.86
N ALA A 118 -0.44 25.25 16.92
CA ALA A 118 1.00 25.16 16.66
C ALA A 118 1.60 24.09 17.60
N PRO A 119 2.31 23.10 17.08
CA PRO A 119 2.94 22.08 17.90
C PRO A 119 3.88 22.73 18.91
N ALA A 120 3.96 22.17 20.12
CA ALA A 120 4.88 22.62 21.17
C ALA A 120 6.31 22.78 20.58
N GLU A 121 7.07 23.78 21.11
CA GLU A 121 8.40 24.11 20.60
C GLU A 121 9.36 22.90 20.68
N GLY A 122 9.37 22.09 19.61
CA GLY A 122 10.30 20.98 19.42
C GLY A 122 11.67 21.47 18.96
N VAL A 123 12.66 20.58 19.01
CA VAL A 123 14.05 20.87 18.57
C VAL A 123 14.10 21.28 17.10
N PHE A 124 13.26 20.64 16.27
CA PHE A 124 13.19 20.98 14.84
C PHE A 124 12.54 22.36 14.61
N GLN A 125 11.48 22.69 15.35
CA GLN A 125 10.88 24.03 15.27
C GLN A 125 11.85 25.12 15.74
N ALA A 126 12.62 24.88 16.81
CA ALA A 126 13.68 25.80 17.25
C ALA A 126 14.74 25.98 16.15
N PHE A 127 15.17 24.88 15.51
CA PHE A 127 16.07 24.95 14.35
C PHE A 127 15.49 25.79 13.20
N LEU A 128 14.23 25.62 12.84
CA LEU A 128 13.58 26.44 11.78
C LEU A 128 13.58 27.93 12.15
N ASN A 129 13.31 28.27 13.41
CA ASN A 129 13.36 29.64 13.93
C ASN A 129 14.78 30.21 13.86
N ASP A 130 15.78 29.43 14.27
CA ASP A 130 17.20 29.81 14.21
C ASP A 130 17.65 30.09 12.75
N VAL A 131 17.28 29.22 11.79
CA VAL A 131 17.59 29.44 10.36
C VAL A 131 16.90 30.70 9.84
N LYS A 132 15.63 30.94 10.22
CA LYS A 132 14.88 32.11 9.80
C LYS A 132 15.54 33.42 10.30
N ALA A 133 16.08 33.42 11.52
CA ALA A 133 16.74 34.57 12.13
C ALA A 133 18.21 34.78 11.68
N ALA A 134 18.84 33.72 11.14
CA ALA A 134 20.27 33.72 10.84
C ALA A 134 20.64 34.53 9.56
N THR A 135 21.73 35.26 9.63
CA THR A 135 22.38 35.87 8.46
C THR A 135 23.11 34.81 7.61
N HIS A 136 23.72 33.81 8.27
CA HIS A 136 24.44 32.69 7.65
C HIS A 136 23.66 31.39 7.81
N LYS A 137 22.56 31.29 7.09
CA LYS A 137 21.60 30.14 7.20
C LYS A 137 22.26 28.79 6.98
N LYS A 138 23.19 28.70 6.03
CA LYS A 138 23.91 27.46 5.71
C LYS A 138 24.70 26.91 6.93
N GLU A 139 25.34 27.77 7.72
CA GLU A 139 26.10 27.35 8.91
C GLU A 139 25.17 26.79 10.00
N VAL A 140 23.94 27.34 10.12
CA VAL A 140 22.92 26.82 11.06
C VAL A 140 22.44 25.45 10.59
N VAL A 141 22.18 25.28 9.29
CA VAL A 141 21.82 23.97 8.70
C VAL A 141 22.96 22.96 8.92
N ASP A 142 24.21 23.32 8.60
CA ASP A 142 25.37 22.44 8.76
C ASP A 142 25.51 21.96 10.21
N ARG A 143 25.30 22.83 11.18
CA ARG A 143 25.36 22.53 12.61
C ARG A 143 24.23 21.59 13.04
N PHE A 144 23.01 21.88 12.60
CA PHE A 144 21.86 21.03 12.89
C PHE A 144 22.05 19.62 12.32
N MET A 145 22.41 19.50 11.05
CA MET A 145 22.66 18.23 10.39
C MET A 145 23.77 17.41 11.07
N ALA A 146 24.85 18.08 11.47
CA ALA A 146 25.97 17.43 12.17
C ALA A 146 25.62 16.97 13.59
N ALA A 147 24.59 17.52 14.20
CA ALA A 147 24.12 17.14 15.54
C ALA A 147 23.20 15.90 15.52
N GLN A 148 22.67 15.52 14.36
CA GLN A 148 21.80 14.35 14.25
C GLN A 148 22.64 13.08 14.11
N SER A 149 22.25 12.04 14.84
CA SER A 149 22.88 10.70 14.76
C SER A 149 22.21 9.79 13.73
N GLU A 150 20.92 10.00 13.47
CA GLU A 150 20.10 9.20 12.55
C GLU A 150 19.12 10.08 11.77
N PHE A 151 18.74 9.59 10.58
CA PHE A 151 17.70 10.16 9.73
C PHE A 151 16.72 9.08 9.30
N PRO A 152 15.43 9.42 9.10
CA PRO A 152 14.74 10.69 9.40
C PRO A 152 14.85 11.08 10.88
N VAL A 153 14.73 12.36 11.20
CA VAL A 153 14.77 12.86 12.57
C VAL A 153 13.44 12.61 13.26
N ILE A 154 13.47 11.97 14.42
CA ILE A 154 12.27 11.69 15.22
C ILE A 154 12.30 12.58 16.46
N GLU A 155 11.19 13.29 16.72
CA GLU A 155 10.97 14.05 17.94
C GLU A 155 9.90 13.41 18.81
N GLY A 156 10.22 13.18 20.07
CA GLY A 156 9.32 12.46 20.99
C GLY A 156 9.03 11.04 20.49
N GLU A 157 7.78 10.66 20.54
CA GLU A 157 7.37 9.30 20.17
C GLU A 157 6.75 9.19 18.78
N ASN A 158 6.22 10.31 18.22
CA ASN A 158 5.32 10.26 17.07
C ASN A 158 5.70 11.20 15.93
N LEU A 159 6.42 12.30 16.18
CA LEU A 159 6.70 13.32 15.17
C LEU A 159 7.98 12.99 14.38
N VAL A 160 7.88 12.98 13.06
CA VAL A 160 8.98 12.65 12.15
C VAL A 160 9.24 13.78 11.17
N HIS A 161 10.53 14.09 10.98
CA HIS A 161 11.01 15.05 9.98
C HIS A 161 11.88 14.34 8.96
N PHE A 162 11.36 14.19 7.75
CA PHE A 162 12.10 13.71 6.58
C PHE A 162 12.87 14.87 5.99
N LEU A 163 14.16 14.70 5.77
CA LEU A 163 15.05 15.75 5.31
C LEU A 163 15.75 15.34 4.01
N TYR A 164 15.77 16.25 3.04
CA TYR A 164 16.59 16.09 1.84
C TYR A 164 17.49 17.30 1.69
N ARG A 165 18.79 17.07 1.48
CA ARG A 165 19.77 18.11 1.24
C ARG A 165 20.38 17.95 -0.14
N GLY A 166 20.23 18.95 -0.98
CA GLY A 166 20.76 18.95 -2.35
C GLY A 166 20.13 20.00 -3.24
N GLU A 167 20.67 20.11 -4.44
CA GLU A 167 20.16 20.98 -5.50
C GLU A 167 18.90 20.36 -6.11
N ALA A 168 17.79 21.06 -6.00
CA ALA A 168 16.52 20.71 -6.62
C ALA A 168 15.66 21.96 -6.82
N GLY A 169 14.88 22.00 -7.89
CA GLY A 169 13.83 22.99 -8.09
C GLY A 169 12.60 22.67 -7.28
N ASP A 170 12.31 21.38 -7.13
CA ASP A 170 11.17 20.82 -6.39
C ASP A 170 11.55 19.50 -5.73
N MET A 171 11.05 19.28 -4.53
CA MET A 171 11.17 18.02 -3.81
C MET A 171 9.83 17.58 -3.25
N ALA A 172 9.58 16.28 -3.30
CA ALA A 172 8.44 15.67 -2.67
C ALA A 172 8.80 14.33 -2.02
N ILE A 173 7.91 13.83 -1.20
CA ILE A 173 7.97 12.52 -0.57
C ILE A 173 6.71 11.72 -0.91
N GLY A 174 6.86 10.44 -1.19
CA GLY A 174 5.78 9.46 -1.27
C GLY A 174 6.10 8.29 -0.38
N GLY A 175 5.10 7.61 0.14
CA GLY A 175 5.33 6.52 1.07
C GLY A 175 4.03 5.91 1.60
N ASP A 176 4.17 4.87 2.41
CA ASP A 176 3.04 4.18 3.03
C ASP A 176 2.11 5.16 3.76
N MET A 177 2.66 6.18 4.43
CA MET A 177 1.91 7.19 5.16
C MET A 177 1.10 8.13 4.26
N ILE A 178 1.43 8.23 2.97
CA ILE A 178 0.77 9.14 2.02
C ILE A 178 -0.23 8.37 1.15
N GLY A 179 0.18 7.24 0.59
CA GLY A 179 -0.64 6.40 -0.28
C GLY A 179 -0.04 6.20 -1.66
N ALA A 180 -0.70 5.36 -2.47
CA ALA A 180 -0.25 5.01 -3.80
C ALA A 180 -0.48 6.17 -4.78
N ARG A 181 0.48 6.40 -5.66
CA ARG A 181 0.44 7.46 -6.70
C ARG A 181 0.23 8.87 -6.14
N GLN A 182 0.58 9.08 -4.89
CA GLN A 182 0.53 10.36 -4.22
C GLN A 182 1.92 10.80 -3.78
N GLU A 183 2.15 12.08 -3.80
CA GLU A 183 3.37 12.72 -3.34
C GLU A 183 3.02 14.01 -2.60
N GLU A 184 3.62 14.19 -1.43
CA GLU A 184 3.51 15.43 -0.68
C GLU A 184 4.74 16.31 -0.92
N SER A 185 4.51 17.61 -1.14
CA SER A 185 5.59 18.57 -1.36
C SER A 185 6.42 18.73 -0.09
N MET A 186 7.74 18.67 -0.25
CA MET A 186 8.66 19.04 0.83
C MET A 186 8.88 20.57 0.83
N THR A 187 8.88 21.14 2.02
CA THR A 187 9.13 22.59 2.21
C THR A 187 10.60 22.90 2.08
N ARG A 188 10.99 23.78 1.15
CA ARG A 188 12.35 24.30 1.06
C ARG A 188 12.59 25.35 2.13
N ILE A 189 13.68 25.23 2.89
CA ILE A 189 14.12 26.30 3.78
C ILE A 189 14.78 27.40 2.94
N GLU A 190 14.16 28.55 2.88
CA GLU A 190 14.54 29.65 2.02
C GLU A 190 16.01 30.11 2.24
N GLY A 191 16.76 30.20 1.14
CA GLY A 191 18.19 30.56 1.16
C GLY A 191 19.12 29.41 1.55
N THR A 192 18.64 28.16 1.50
CA THR A 192 19.41 26.95 1.76
C THR A 192 19.16 25.88 0.69
N ASP A 193 19.89 24.78 0.80
CA ASP A 193 19.76 23.55 0.00
C ASP A 193 18.99 22.43 0.75
N LEU A 194 18.29 22.79 1.84
CA LEU A 194 17.57 21.84 2.69
C LEU A 194 16.07 21.90 2.43
N PHE A 195 15.47 20.71 2.25
CA PHE A 195 14.03 20.48 2.15
C PHE A 195 13.59 19.58 3.30
N TYR A 196 12.37 19.78 3.79
CA TYR A 196 11.80 18.95 4.83
C TYR A 196 10.32 18.65 4.62
N TYR A 197 9.88 17.51 5.13
CA TYR A 197 8.48 17.13 5.31
C TYR A 197 8.31 16.59 6.73
N SER A 198 7.30 17.06 7.44
CA SER A 198 7.03 16.66 8.81
C SER A 198 5.65 16.00 8.90
N THR A 199 5.55 14.90 9.61
CA THR A 199 4.29 14.19 9.83
C THR A 199 4.30 13.43 11.14
N GLU A 200 3.13 13.11 11.66
CA GLU A 200 2.98 12.23 12.81
C GLU A 200 2.76 10.79 12.35
N LEU A 201 3.42 9.86 13.02
CA LEU A 201 3.25 8.42 12.86
C LEU A 201 2.97 7.78 14.21
N GLN A 202 2.37 6.60 14.24
CA GLN A 202 2.25 5.85 15.48
C GLN A 202 3.63 5.46 16.01
N SER A 203 3.78 5.47 17.33
CA SER A 203 5.08 5.27 18.00
C SER A 203 5.73 3.91 17.73
N ASP A 204 4.97 2.94 17.27
CA ASP A 204 5.41 1.59 16.89
C ASP A 204 5.32 1.32 15.38
N ALA A 205 5.14 2.38 14.58
CA ALA A 205 5.02 2.26 13.12
C ALA A 205 6.33 1.86 12.44
N ARG A 206 6.18 1.16 11.32
CA ARG A 206 7.22 0.98 10.32
C ARG A 206 6.65 1.33 8.95
N VAL A 207 7.30 2.26 8.25
CA VAL A 207 6.84 2.75 6.94
C VAL A 207 7.97 2.79 5.94
N SER A 208 7.63 2.56 4.66
CA SER A 208 8.55 2.70 3.53
C SER A 208 8.25 3.99 2.77
N TYR A 209 9.28 4.60 2.18
CA TYR A 209 9.15 5.86 1.47
C TYR A 209 10.22 6.05 0.39
N LEU A 210 9.96 7.01 -0.52
CA LEU A 210 10.90 7.53 -1.52
C LEU A 210 10.79 9.05 -1.59
N PHE A 211 11.87 9.69 -2.05
CA PHE A 211 11.85 11.08 -2.45
C PHE A 211 11.65 11.21 -3.97
N PHE A 212 11.04 12.32 -4.38
CA PHE A 212 10.78 12.65 -5.78
C PHE A 212 11.36 14.04 -6.07
N ARG A 213 12.31 14.09 -6.98
CA ARG A 213 12.99 15.32 -7.37
C ARG A 213 12.52 15.80 -8.73
N ASP A 214 12.16 17.08 -8.80
CA ASP A 214 11.83 17.79 -10.04
C ASP A 214 10.74 17.09 -10.87
N TYR A 215 9.76 16.47 -10.21
CA TYR A 215 8.63 15.69 -10.80
C TYR A 215 9.06 14.52 -11.69
N LYS A 216 10.27 14.02 -11.53
CA LYS A 216 10.86 13.06 -12.45
C LYS A 216 11.67 11.96 -11.78
N ASP A 217 12.59 12.32 -10.91
CA ASP A 217 13.57 11.39 -10.37
C ASP A 217 13.07 10.79 -9.06
N GLU A 218 12.91 9.46 -9.00
CA GLU A 218 12.69 8.71 -7.77
C GLU A 218 14.04 8.47 -7.08
N LEU A 219 14.15 8.82 -5.80
CA LEU A 219 15.38 8.73 -5.03
C LEU A 219 15.18 8.01 -3.72
N LEU A 220 16.13 7.16 -3.36
CA LEU A 220 16.30 6.74 -1.96
C LEU A 220 16.70 7.94 -1.12
N ASP A 221 16.38 7.90 0.17
CA ASP A 221 16.87 8.91 1.11
C ASP A 221 18.40 8.79 1.26
N PRO A 222 19.17 9.78 0.81
CA PRO A 222 20.63 9.74 0.88
C PRO A 222 21.17 9.83 2.31
N LEU A 223 20.34 10.23 3.28
CA LEU A 223 20.69 10.36 4.69
C LEU A 223 20.34 9.10 5.49
N ASN A 224 19.53 8.19 4.92
CA ASN A 224 19.08 6.98 5.58
C ASN A 224 19.64 5.73 4.87
N SER A 225 20.46 4.96 5.57
CA SER A 225 21.04 3.72 5.02
C SER A 225 20.08 2.52 5.06
N LYS A 226 18.93 2.65 5.73
CA LYS A 226 17.95 1.55 5.87
C LYS A 226 17.15 1.42 4.59
N THR A 227 17.34 0.33 3.84
CA THR A 227 16.61 0.05 2.62
C THR A 227 15.96 -1.34 2.66
N ALA A 228 14.88 -1.51 1.90
CA ALA A 228 14.20 -2.77 1.73
C ALA A 228 13.77 -2.96 0.26
N ARG A 229 13.67 -4.22 -0.18
CA ARG A 229 13.26 -4.59 -1.54
C ARG A 229 11.74 -4.82 -1.56
N SER A 230 11.04 -4.22 -2.52
CA SER A 230 9.61 -4.39 -2.69
C SER A 230 9.21 -4.46 -4.16
N THR A 231 8.17 -5.22 -4.45
CA THR A 231 7.53 -5.29 -5.78
C THR A 231 6.21 -4.53 -5.84
N MET A 232 5.72 -4.06 -4.70
CA MET A 232 4.38 -3.46 -4.57
C MET A 232 4.37 -1.93 -4.62
N TRP A 233 5.55 -1.28 -4.78
CA TRP A 233 5.64 0.16 -4.61
C TRP A 233 6.24 0.88 -5.80
N GLY A 234 5.63 1.98 -6.21
CA GLY A 234 6.15 2.94 -7.17
C GLY A 234 5.13 4.01 -7.49
N ALA A 235 5.60 5.25 -7.73
CA ALA A 235 4.78 6.36 -8.17
C ALA A 235 4.09 6.08 -9.52
N ASP A 236 4.71 5.24 -10.34
CA ASP A 236 4.19 4.80 -11.64
C ASP A 236 3.65 3.37 -11.58
N MET A 237 2.55 3.17 -10.87
CA MET A 237 1.84 1.88 -10.92
C MET A 237 1.39 1.50 -12.36
N GLU A 238 1.29 2.44 -13.26
CA GLU A 238 1.00 2.18 -14.69
C GLU A 238 2.08 1.34 -15.39
N LEU A 239 3.31 1.36 -14.88
CA LEU A 239 4.46 0.66 -15.43
C LEU A 239 4.97 -0.49 -14.56
N GLN A 240 4.31 -0.79 -13.45
CA GLN A 240 4.64 -2.00 -12.70
C GLN A 240 4.20 -3.23 -13.51
N VAL A 241 5.06 -3.64 -14.41
CA VAL A 241 5.13 -5.03 -14.81
C VAL A 241 5.33 -5.82 -13.52
N ARG A 242 4.41 -6.72 -13.18
CA ARG A 242 4.56 -7.64 -12.04
C ARG A 242 5.99 -8.17 -12.02
N GLY A 243 6.66 -8.08 -10.88
CA GLY A 243 8.03 -8.52 -10.72
C GLY A 243 9.12 -7.44 -10.88
N THR A 244 8.79 -6.18 -11.17
CA THR A 244 9.80 -5.12 -11.13
C THR A 244 10.09 -4.78 -9.67
N GLU A 245 11.26 -5.17 -9.22
CA GLU A 245 11.71 -4.91 -7.86
C GLU A 245 12.25 -3.48 -7.74
N LYS A 246 11.83 -2.79 -6.68
CA LYS A 246 12.38 -1.50 -6.28
C LYS A 246 13.01 -1.58 -4.89
N GLN A 247 14.02 -0.74 -4.67
CA GLN A 247 14.50 -0.45 -3.33
C GLN A 247 13.72 0.74 -2.76
N LEU A 248 13.36 0.66 -1.50
CA LEU A 248 12.68 1.71 -0.75
C LEU A 248 13.50 2.04 0.49
N SER A 249 13.58 3.32 0.85
CA SER A 249 14.00 3.71 2.20
C SER A 249 12.91 3.34 3.20
N TRP A 250 13.28 3.02 4.44
CA TRP A 250 12.30 2.75 5.47
C TRP A 250 12.67 3.35 6.82
N LEU A 251 11.65 3.62 7.61
CA LEU A 251 11.73 4.15 8.95
C LEU A 251 11.02 3.20 9.91
N ALA A 252 11.60 2.99 11.10
CA ALA A 252 10.92 2.41 12.24
C ALA A 252 10.84 3.45 13.37
N MET A 253 9.66 3.59 13.94
CA MET A 253 9.42 4.47 15.10
C MET A 253 9.99 3.87 16.38
N PRO A 254 10.17 4.65 17.47
CA PRO A 254 10.93 4.24 18.65
C PRO A 254 10.43 2.97 19.36
N HIS A 255 9.13 2.67 19.28
CA HIS A 255 8.55 1.48 19.92
C HIS A 255 8.41 0.29 18.97
N TRP A 256 8.75 0.44 17.69
CA TRP A 256 8.80 -0.71 16.77
C TRP A 256 9.87 -1.71 17.20
N LYS A 257 9.52 -2.98 17.14
CA LYS A 257 10.43 -4.06 17.51
C LYS A 257 10.73 -4.95 16.31
N HIS A 258 12.00 -5.15 16.04
CA HIS A 258 12.41 -6.13 15.03
C HIS A 258 11.92 -7.54 15.40
N PRO A 259 11.17 -8.22 14.50
CA PRO A 259 10.67 -9.56 14.76
C PRO A 259 11.80 -10.60 14.68
N SER A 260 12.12 -11.24 15.80
CA SER A 260 13.25 -12.19 15.90
C SER A 260 13.08 -13.46 15.05
N HIS A 261 11.86 -13.77 14.62
CA HIS A 261 11.62 -14.92 13.74
C HIS A 261 12.16 -14.71 12.31
N LEU A 262 12.48 -13.45 11.93
CA LEU A 262 13.10 -13.12 10.65
C LEU A 262 14.63 -13.30 10.66
N ASP A 263 15.23 -13.34 11.84
CA ASP A 263 16.67 -13.54 11.96
C ASP A 263 17.09 -14.90 11.38
N PRO A 264 18.31 -15.03 10.85
CA PRO A 264 18.83 -16.33 10.48
C PRO A 264 18.75 -17.29 11.67
N PRO A 265 18.21 -18.51 11.46
CA PRO A 265 18.09 -19.47 12.55
C PRO A 265 19.44 -19.74 13.22
N PRO A 266 19.50 -19.85 14.56
CA PRO A 266 20.73 -20.12 15.28
C PRO A 266 21.45 -21.39 14.81
N ASP A 267 22.79 -21.43 14.95
CA ASP A 267 23.57 -22.62 14.65
C ASP A 267 23.09 -23.81 15.50
N GLY A 268 22.94 -24.97 14.84
CA GLY A 268 22.47 -26.20 15.49
C GLY A 268 20.95 -26.33 15.60
N LEU A 269 20.18 -25.32 15.21
CA LEU A 269 18.74 -25.48 15.06
C LEU A 269 18.44 -26.37 13.84
N PRO A 270 17.61 -27.44 13.99
CA PRO A 270 17.18 -28.23 12.83
C PRO A 270 16.43 -27.37 11.83
N ARG A 271 16.84 -27.42 10.57
CA ARG A 271 16.25 -26.63 9.50
C ARG A 271 15.44 -27.51 8.57
N GLY A 272 14.33 -26.96 8.07
CA GLY A 272 13.62 -27.55 6.95
C GLY A 272 14.37 -27.38 5.63
N ARG A 273 13.77 -27.87 4.57
CA ARG A 273 14.27 -27.72 3.20
C ARG A 273 13.15 -27.32 2.25
N VAL A 274 13.52 -26.66 1.17
CA VAL A 274 12.60 -26.34 0.08
C VAL A 274 12.88 -27.24 -1.11
N GLU A 275 11.84 -27.89 -1.63
CA GLU A 275 11.86 -28.66 -2.88
C GLU A 275 11.03 -27.93 -3.93
N THR A 276 11.46 -27.94 -5.19
CA THR A 276 10.76 -27.30 -6.29
C THR A 276 10.25 -28.34 -7.28
N HIS A 277 9.01 -28.16 -7.74
CA HIS A 277 8.34 -29.00 -8.71
C HIS A 277 7.82 -28.19 -9.89
N GLU A 278 7.85 -28.79 -11.06
CA GLU A 278 7.17 -28.29 -12.25
C GLU A 278 5.87 -29.11 -12.44
N LEU A 279 4.72 -28.46 -12.28
CA LEU A 279 3.41 -29.07 -12.45
C LEU A 279 2.78 -28.58 -13.76
N ARG A 280 2.53 -29.52 -14.68
CA ARG A 280 1.74 -29.23 -15.88
C ARG A 280 0.27 -29.18 -15.53
N SER A 281 -0.33 -28.01 -15.68
CA SER A 281 -1.78 -27.85 -15.54
C SER A 281 -2.49 -28.22 -16.84
N ASP A 282 -3.43 -29.13 -16.77
CA ASP A 282 -4.31 -29.46 -17.90
C ASP A 282 -5.41 -28.40 -18.07
N ILE A 283 -5.82 -27.75 -16.98
CA ILE A 283 -6.85 -26.70 -16.95
C ILE A 283 -6.32 -25.44 -17.70
N PHE A 284 -5.11 -24.97 -17.35
CA PHE A 284 -4.52 -23.80 -18.01
C PHE A 284 -3.69 -24.14 -19.26
N GLY A 285 -3.29 -25.39 -19.42
CA GLY A 285 -2.36 -25.76 -20.48
C GLY A 285 -0.93 -25.22 -20.30
N LEU A 286 -0.59 -24.75 -19.10
CA LEU A 286 0.70 -24.15 -18.72
C LEU A 286 1.41 -25.01 -17.69
N THR A 287 2.71 -24.82 -17.55
CA THR A 287 3.51 -25.43 -16.47
C THR A 287 3.73 -24.38 -15.38
N HIS A 288 3.46 -24.74 -14.15
CA HIS A 288 3.63 -23.91 -12.96
C HIS A 288 4.78 -24.43 -12.12
N SER A 289 5.60 -23.52 -11.59
CA SER A 289 6.58 -23.86 -10.57
C SER A 289 5.94 -23.81 -9.19
N ILE A 290 6.13 -24.85 -8.40
CA ILE A 290 5.62 -24.96 -7.02
C ILE A 290 6.82 -25.25 -6.13
N ALA A 291 7.03 -24.42 -5.10
CA ALA A 291 8.02 -24.67 -4.08
C ALA A 291 7.34 -25.23 -2.82
N VAL A 292 7.95 -26.22 -2.18
CA VAL A 292 7.41 -26.88 -1.00
C VAL A 292 8.44 -26.86 0.12
N TYR A 293 8.12 -26.17 1.22
CA TYR A 293 8.91 -26.26 2.45
C TYR A 293 8.50 -27.54 3.21
N ILE A 294 9.51 -28.32 3.59
CA ILE A 294 9.39 -29.56 4.33
C ILE A 294 10.07 -29.37 5.69
N PRO A 295 9.38 -29.61 6.80
CA PRO A 295 9.92 -29.34 8.12
C PRO A 295 11.08 -30.30 8.50
N ALA A 296 11.95 -29.83 9.39
CA ALA A 296 13.00 -30.65 9.94
C ALA A 296 12.40 -31.91 10.61
N GLY A 297 13.09 -33.05 10.46
CA GLY A 297 12.64 -34.35 10.99
C GLY A 297 11.64 -35.10 10.12
N TYR A 298 11.18 -34.52 9.01
CA TYR A 298 10.24 -35.15 8.10
C TYR A 298 10.68 -36.56 7.67
N ASP A 299 11.93 -36.75 7.23
CA ASP A 299 12.42 -38.04 6.69
C ASP A 299 12.49 -39.16 7.74
N THR A 300 12.56 -38.80 9.01
CA THR A 300 12.64 -39.74 10.14
C THR A 300 11.30 -39.99 10.85
N SER A 301 10.27 -39.21 10.54
CA SER A 301 8.91 -39.36 11.06
C SER A 301 8.04 -40.15 10.08
N VAL A 302 6.98 -40.76 10.60
CA VAL A 302 5.88 -41.36 9.84
C VAL A 302 4.60 -40.52 9.90
N ASP A 303 4.67 -39.41 10.59
CA ASP A 303 3.50 -38.54 10.84
C ASP A 303 2.99 -37.87 9.56
N ARG A 304 1.72 -37.48 9.58
CA ARG A 304 1.11 -36.63 8.58
C ARG A 304 1.07 -35.21 9.10
N TYR A 305 1.35 -34.26 8.21
CA TYR A 305 1.57 -32.86 8.53
C TYR A 305 0.39 -31.98 8.06
N PRO A 306 -0.02 -30.99 8.86
CA PRO A 306 -0.87 -29.93 8.36
C PRO A 306 -0.16 -29.18 7.23
N THR A 307 -0.95 -28.58 6.34
CA THR A 307 -0.41 -27.95 5.12
C THR A 307 -0.98 -26.56 4.92
N ILE A 308 -0.11 -25.59 4.69
CA ILE A 308 -0.48 -24.24 4.27
C ILE A 308 -0.22 -24.09 2.77
N TYR A 309 -1.22 -23.67 2.02
CA TYR A 309 -1.11 -23.22 0.63
C TYR A 309 -0.97 -21.71 0.63
N LEU A 310 0.23 -21.21 0.31
CA LEU A 310 0.58 -19.81 0.32
C LEU A 310 0.56 -19.25 -1.10
N HIS A 311 -0.42 -18.40 -1.36
CA HIS A 311 -0.66 -17.79 -2.67
C HIS A 311 0.25 -16.57 -2.87
N ALA A 312 0.67 -16.28 -4.12
CA ALA A 312 1.79 -15.42 -4.47
C ALA A 312 3.10 -15.88 -3.80
N GLY A 313 3.37 -17.17 -3.93
CA GLY A 313 4.31 -17.93 -3.11
C GLY A 313 5.77 -17.61 -3.39
N SER A 314 6.18 -17.33 -4.64
CA SER A 314 7.57 -16.98 -4.96
C SER A 314 8.01 -15.70 -4.25
N ASP A 315 7.16 -14.69 -4.23
CA ASP A 315 7.43 -13.44 -3.51
C ASP A 315 7.53 -13.68 -1.99
N ALA A 316 6.64 -14.50 -1.44
CA ALA A 316 6.69 -14.90 -0.03
C ALA A 316 8.00 -15.62 0.31
N LEU A 317 8.44 -16.51 -0.56
CA LEU A 317 9.68 -17.27 -0.37
C LEU A 317 10.92 -16.38 -0.48
N GLU A 318 10.98 -15.51 -1.52
CA GLU A 318 12.15 -14.69 -1.80
C GLU A 318 12.26 -13.42 -0.91
N ARG A 319 11.13 -12.78 -0.60
CA ARG A 319 11.07 -11.48 0.08
C ARG A 319 10.41 -11.54 1.45
N GLY A 320 9.54 -12.53 1.64
CA GLY A 320 8.78 -12.73 2.88
C GLY A 320 9.57 -13.45 3.98
N GLU A 321 10.78 -13.92 3.71
CA GLU A 321 11.64 -14.63 4.69
C GLU A 321 10.93 -15.79 5.41
N TRP A 322 10.00 -16.44 4.72
CA TRP A 322 9.17 -17.49 5.30
C TRP A 322 9.98 -18.69 5.81
N THR A 323 11.09 -19.04 5.15
CA THR A 323 11.96 -20.14 5.61
C THR A 323 12.58 -19.84 6.96
N ASN A 324 13.07 -18.62 7.19
CA ASN A 324 13.60 -18.21 8.49
C ASN A 324 12.52 -18.29 9.56
N SER A 325 11.32 -17.76 9.24
CA SER A 325 10.18 -17.79 10.16
C SER A 325 9.78 -19.20 10.53
N LEU A 326 9.69 -20.11 9.54
CA LEU A 326 9.34 -21.50 9.76
C LEU A 326 10.39 -22.23 10.61
N ASP A 327 11.68 -22.09 10.28
CA ASP A 327 12.76 -22.72 11.04
C ASP A 327 12.85 -22.21 12.49
N ASN A 328 12.54 -20.91 12.72
CA ASN A 328 12.55 -20.31 14.04
C ASN A 328 11.33 -20.66 14.92
N LEU A 329 10.18 -20.93 14.30
CA LEU A 329 8.89 -21.07 15.01
C LEU A 329 8.42 -22.53 15.16
N ILE A 330 8.74 -23.40 14.21
CA ILE A 330 8.35 -24.82 14.26
C ILE A 330 8.94 -25.50 15.50
N GLN A 331 8.13 -26.30 16.18
CA GLN A 331 8.42 -26.97 17.46
C GLN A 331 8.62 -26.03 18.65
N ARG A 332 8.40 -24.73 18.49
CA ARG A 332 8.44 -23.74 19.59
C ARG A 332 7.06 -23.15 19.86
N THR A 333 6.44 -22.60 18.85
CA THR A 333 5.10 -21.98 18.91
C THR A 333 4.17 -22.47 17.80
N VAL A 334 4.72 -23.15 16.80
CA VAL A 334 4.02 -23.64 15.61
C VAL A 334 4.28 -25.14 15.47
N GLU A 335 3.26 -25.90 15.14
CA GLU A 335 3.39 -27.33 14.82
C GLU A 335 4.27 -27.56 13.60
N PRO A 336 4.96 -28.71 13.50
CA PRO A 336 5.60 -29.10 12.24
C PRO A 336 4.56 -29.18 11.12
N LEU A 337 4.82 -28.44 10.04
CA LEU A 337 3.87 -28.33 8.93
C LEU A 337 4.61 -28.22 7.56
N ILE A 338 3.88 -28.49 6.49
CA ILE A 338 4.31 -28.29 5.11
C ILE A 338 3.76 -26.95 4.61
N VAL A 339 4.58 -26.15 3.91
CA VAL A 339 4.11 -24.95 3.21
C VAL A 339 4.31 -25.12 1.72
N VAL A 340 3.25 -24.93 0.96
CA VAL A 340 3.23 -24.98 -0.51
C VAL A 340 3.15 -23.56 -1.04
N PHE A 341 4.20 -23.07 -1.64
CA PHE A 341 4.29 -21.76 -2.27
C PHE A 341 3.79 -21.86 -3.71
N ILE A 342 2.70 -21.17 -4.00
CA ILE A 342 1.97 -21.30 -5.26
C ILE A 342 2.07 -20.02 -6.06
N ASP A 343 2.53 -20.14 -7.31
CA ASP A 343 2.44 -19.10 -8.33
C ASP A 343 1.74 -19.67 -9.57
N ILE A 344 0.48 -19.30 -9.74
CA ILE A 344 -0.29 -19.69 -10.91
C ILE A 344 -0.44 -18.49 -11.82
N GLY A 345 0.14 -18.58 -13.02
CA GLY A 345 -0.07 -17.59 -14.07
C GLY A 345 0.55 -16.23 -13.78
N VAL A 346 1.79 -16.23 -13.36
CA VAL A 346 2.58 -15.01 -13.16
C VAL A 346 2.53 -14.13 -14.42
N GLY A 347 1.99 -12.92 -14.28
CA GLY A 347 1.97 -11.90 -15.33
C GLY A 347 0.61 -11.66 -15.97
N ASP A 348 -0.42 -12.43 -15.67
CA ASP A 348 -1.74 -12.22 -16.27
C ASP A 348 -2.80 -11.91 -15.20
N ILE A 349 -3.08 -10.60 -15.00
CA ILE A 349 -4.16 -10.12 -14.14
C ILE A 349 -5.56 -10.52 -14.65
N PHE A 350 -5.65 -11.10 -15.84
CA PHE A 350 -6.90 -11.50 -16.49
C PHE A 350 -7.19 -12.99 -16.38
N ILE A 351 -6.38 -13.79 -15.63
CA ILE A 351 -6.72 -15.18 -15.40
C ILE A 351 -8.05 -15.24 -14.64
N PRO A 352 -9.07 -15.93 -15.18
CA PRO A 352 -10.32 -16.14 -14.46
C PRO A 352 -10.07 -16.81 -13.11
N ARG A 353 -10.57 -16.22 -12.03
CA ARG A 353 -10.36 -16.76 -10.67
C ARG A 353 -10.99 -18.14 -10.48
N ASP A 354 -12.04 -18.44 -11.23
CA ASP A 354 -12.65 -19.78 -11.22
C ASP A 354 -11.67 -20.84 -11.65
N ASP A 355 -10.93 -20.61 -12.75
CA ASP A 355 -9.90 -21.53 -13.24
C ASP A 355 -8.75 -21.65 -12.24
N TYR A 356 -8.36 -20.56 -11.58
CA TYR A 356 -7.35 -20.58 -10.52
C TYR A 356 -7.74 -21.51 -9.39
N GLY A 357 -8.95 -21.33 -8.85
CA GLY A 357 -9.49 -22.21 -7.79
C GLY A 357 -9.58 -23.66 -8.23
N GLU A 358 -9.94 -23.93 -9.50
CA GLU A 358 -9.97 -25.27 -10.04
C GLU A 358 -8.58 -25.92 -10.11
N VAL A 359 -7.56 -25.19 -10.57
CA VAL A 359 -6.17 -25.70 -10.60
C VAL A 359 -5.71 -26.02 -9.18
N TRP A 360 -5.95 -25.11 -8.23
CA TRP A 360 -5.62 -25.37 -6.83
C TRP A 360 -6.31 -26.64 -6.31
N ALA A 361 -7.62 -26.76 -6.47
CA ALA A 361 -8.41 -27.83 -5.89
C ALA A 361 -8.23 -29.18 -6.58
N LYS A 362 -8.12 -29.20 -7.92
CA LYS A 362 -8.14 -30.43 -8.71
C LYS A 362 -6.77 -30.91 -9.14
N GLU A 363 -5.76 -30.05 -9.15
CA GLU A 363 -4.41 -30.39 -9.62
C GLU A 363 -3.37 -30.26 -8.51
N ILE A 364 -3.27 -29.08 -7.84
CA ILE A 364 -2.22 -28.83 -6.84
C ILE A 364 -2.45 -29.66 -5.57
N VAL A 365 -3.64 -29.58 -4.97
CA VAL A 365 -3.93 -30.32 -3.72
C VAL A 365 -3.73 -31.83 -3.90
N PRO A 366 -4.26 -32.50 -4.95
CA PRO A 366 -4.01 -33.92 -5.19
C PRO A 366 -2.55 -34.25 -5.45
N PHE A 367 -1.82 -33.40 -6.17
CA PHE A 367 -0.39 -33.57 -6.41
C PHE A 367 0.41 -33.58 -5.11
N ILE A 368 0.16 -32.60 -4.24
CA ILE A 368 0.82 -32.45 -2.94
C ILE A 368 0.48 -33.63 -2.02
N ASP A 369 -0.80 -34.02 -1.94
CA ASP A 369 -1.23 -35.15 -1.11
C ASP A 369 -0.64 -36.50 -1.56
N SER A 370 -0.41 -36.67 -2.86
CA SER A 370 0.22 -37.88 -3.40
C SER A 370 1.75 -37.89 -3.25
N THR A 371 2.38 -36.73 -3.13
CA THR A 371 3.84 -36.58 -3.08
C THR A 371 4.36 -36.55 -1.65
N TYR A 372 3.58 -35.93 -0.75
CA TYR A 372 3.99 -35.70 0.63
C TYR A 372 3.02 -36.30 1.65
N ARG A 373 3.50 -36.50 2.87
CA ARG A 373 2.69 -37.00 4.00
C ARG A 373 1.85 -35.86 4.60
N THR A 374 0.93 -35.32 3.82
CA THR A 374 -0.04 -34.33 4.27
C THR A 374 -1.17 -35.01 5.09
N ASN A 375 -1.79 -34.26 5.97
CA ASN A 375 -3.04 -34.65 6.60
C ASN A 375 -4.22 -34.20 5.69
N PRO A 376 -4.97 -35.13 5.03
CA PRO A 376 -5.91 -34.79 3.97
C PRO A 376 -7.29 -34.33 4.47
N VAL A 377 -7.40 -33.83 5.70
CA VAL A 377 -8.68 -33.29 6.24
C VAL A 377 -8.68 -31.75 6.12
N ALA A 378 -9.87 -31.17 5.93
CA ALA A 378 -10.02 -29.73 5.75
C ALA A 378 -9.42 -28.92 6.91
N ASP A 379 -9.61 -29.38 8.17
CA ASP A 379 -9.09 -28.67 9.35
C ASP A 379 -7.56 -28.70 9.48
N ALA A 380 -6.89 -29.58 8.75
CA ALA A 380 -5.44 -29.65 8.64
C ALA A 380 -4.89 -28.92 7.39
N ARG A 381 -5.72 -28.21 6.64
CA ARG A 381 -5.32 -27.39 5.51
C ARG A 381 -5.69 -25.95 5.71
N ALA A 382 -4.79 -25.06 5.31
CA ALA A 382 -4.99 -23.62 5.32
C ALA A 382 -4.65 -23.00 3.98
N ASN A 383 -5.37 -21.94 3.62
CA ASN A 383 -4.97 -21.00 2.57
C ASN A 383 -4.43 -19.73 3.21
N ALA A 384 -3.31 -19.24 2.73
CA ALA A 384 -2.72 -17.99 3.20
C ALA A 384 -2.24 -17.12 2.03
N GLY A 385 -2.17 -15.80 2.25
CA GLY A 385 -1.66 -14.88 1.24
C GLY A 385 -1.67 -13.43 1.69
N SER A 386 -0.96 -12.59 0.93
CA SER A 386 -0.86 -11.17 1.18
C SER A 386 -1.15 -10.40 -0.11
N GLY A 387 -1.78 -9.21 -0.02
CA GLY A 387 -2.15 -8.42 -1.20
C GLY A 387 -3.09 -9.17 -2.16
N ASP A 388 -2.66 -9.39 -3.40
CA ASP A 388 -3.39 -10.20 -4.39
C ASP A 388 -3.50 -11.65 -3.96
N GLY A 389 -2.45 -12.22 -3.34
CA GLY A 389 -2.48 -13.56 -2.80
C GLY A 389 -3.50 -13.75 -1.67
N ALA A 390 -3.82 -12.69 -0.92
CA ALA A 390 -4.88 -12.71 0.07
C ALA A 390 -6.25 -12.95 -0.56
N TYR A 391 -6.50 -12.34 -1.72
CA TYR A 391 -7.74 -12.58 -2.47
C TYR A 391 -7.83 -14.03 -2.97
N ASP A 392 -6.74 -14.57 -3.50
CA ASP A 392 -6.70 -15.96 -3.98
C ASP A 392 -6.92 -16.96 -2.85
N ALA A 393 -6.29 -16.74 -1.68
CA ALA A 393 -6.47 -17.55 -0.48
C ALA A 393 -7.94 -17.56 -0.02
N LEU A 394 -8.54 -16.38 0.03
CA LEU A 394 -9.94 -16.19 0.39
C LEU A 394 -10.88 -16.92 -0.58
N TYR A 395 -10.65 -16.70 -1.89
CA TYR A 395 -11.46 -17.32 -2.94
C TYR A 395 -11.41 -18.86 -2.87
N CYS A 396 -10.21 -19.44 -2.79
CA CYS A 396 -10.04 -20.90 -2.73
C CYS A 396 -10.74 -21.52 -1.50
N ALA A 397 -10.60 -20.90 -0.33
CA ALA A 397 -11.21 -21.44 0.89
C ALA A 397 -12.73 -21.34 0.89
N PHE A 398 -13.32 -20.25 0.41
CA PHE A 398 -14.78 -20.13 0.31
C PHE A 398 -15.38 -20.94 -0.83
N LYS A 399 -14.62 -21.18 -1.91
CA LYS A 399 -15.10 -22.00 -3.05
C LYS A 399 -15.04 -23.48 -2.78
N TYR A 400 -14.05 -23.94 -2.00
CA TYR A 400 -13.77 -25.36 -1.71
C TYR A 400 -13.59 -25.59 -0.21
N PRO A 401 -14.61 -25.30 0.61
CA PRO A 401 -14.52 -25.40 2.07
C PRO A 401 -14.30 -26.83 2.55
N GLU A 402 -14.64 -27.83 1.74
CA GLU A 402 -14.38 -29.24 2.01
C GLU A 402 -12.87 -29.60 1.94
N LEU A 403 -12.07 -28.77 1.27
CA LEU A 403 -10.62 -28.99 1.15
C LEU A 403 -9.84 -28.24 2.22
N SER A 404 -10.28 -27.05 2.66
CA SER A 404 -9.56 -26.20 3.62
C SER A 404 -10.54 -25.43 4.48
N SER A 405 -10.33 -25.43 5.81
CA SER A 405 -11.17 -24.70 6.76
C SER A 405 -10.46 -23.56 7.49
N ARG A 406 -9.20 -23.27 7.12
CA ARG A 406 -8.41 -22.22 7.76
C ARG A 406 -7.90 -21.22 6.72
N ILE A 407 -7.96 -19.94 7.07
CA ILE A 407 -7.53 -18.83 6.22
C ILE A 407 -6.68 -17.88 7.04
N ALA A 408 -5.57 -17.40 6.44
CA ALA A 408 -4.84 -16.25 6.97
C ALA A 408 -4.51 -15.28 5.85
N ILE A 409 -4.98 -14.05 5.95
CA ILE A 409 -4.76 -13.02 4.94
C ILE A 409 -4.19 -11.73 5.52
N GLN A 410 -3.31 -11.10 4.76
CA GLN A 410 -2.67 -9.83 5.09
C GLN A 410 -2.96 -8.81 4.00
N SER A 411 -3.45 -7.62 4.39
CA SER A 411 -3.63 -6.46 3.49
C SER A 411 -4.38 -6.82 2.19
N LEU A 412 -5.65 -7.15 2.29
CA LEU A 412 -6.46 -7.62 1.17
C LEU A 412 -6.55 -6.59 0.04
N HIS A 413 -6.02 -6.93 -1.12
CA HIS A 413 -6.25 -6.17 -2.35
C HIS A 413 -7.46 -6.72 -3.09
N MET A 414 -8.61 -6.06 -2.94
CA MET A 414 -9.87 -6.48 -3.53
C MET A 414 -10.67 -5.26 -3.99
N GLY A 415 -10.80 -5.08 -5.30
CA GLY A 415 -11.74 -4.10 -5.87
C GLY A 415 -13.17 -4.63 -5.93
N ASP A 416 -14.09 -3.81 -6.45
CA ASP A 416 -15.52 -4.15 -6.58
C ASP A 416 -15.74 -5.47 -7.33
N PHE A 417 -15.00 -5.70 -8.39
CA PHE A 417 -15.06 -6.95 -9.17
C PHE A 417 -14.68 -8.20 -8.35
N GLY A 418 -13.72 -8.08 -7.44
CA GLY A 418 -13.36 -9.15 -6.51
C GLY A 418 -14.48 -9.39 -5.49
N ARG A 419 -15.08 -8.32 -4.97
CA ARG A 419 -16.20 -8.39 -4.04
C ARG A 419 -17.39 -9.11 -4.64
N GLU A 420 -17.80 -8.75 -5.86
CA GLU A 420 -18.91 -9.40 -6.57
C GLU A 420 -18.76 -10.93 -6.70
N ARG A 421 -17.53 -11.44 -6.73
CA ARG A 421 -17.25 -12.88 -6.78
C ARG A 421 -17.22 -13.55 -5.43
N ILE A 422 -16.71 -12.88 -4.41
CA ILE A 422 -16.61 -13.42 -3.04
C ILE A 422 -17.96 -13.41 -2.34
N GLU A 423 -18.78 -12.38 -2.49
CA GLU A 423 -20.06 -12.24 -1.80
C GLU A 423 -21.00 -13.44 -1.98
N PRO A 424 -21.24 -13.99 -3.20
CA PRO A 424 -22.07 -15.16 -3.36
C PRO A 424 -21.52 -16.41 -2.67
N LEU A 425 -20.20 -16.59 -2.65
CA LEU A 425 -19.54 -17.72 -1.99
C LEU A 425 -19.72 -17.64 -0.47
N VAL A 426 -19.52 -16.48 0.12
CA VAL A 426 -19.74 -16.25 1.56
C VAL A 426 -21.22 -16.44 1.92
N GLN A 427 -22.15 -16.05 1.05
CA GLN A 427 -23.60 -16.23 1.28
C GLN A 427 -24.03 -17.70 1.27
N THR A 428 -23.34 -18.55 0.54
CA THR A 428 -23.67 -19.98 0.41
C THR A 428 -22.89 -20.89 1.36
N ALA A 429 -21.90 -20.36 2.07
CA ALA A 429 -20.97 -21.14 2.91
C ALA A 429 -21.49 -21.43 4.34
N ASP A 430 -22.79 -21.26 4.62
CA ASP A 430 -23.40 -21.37 5.97
C ASP A 430 -23.22 -22.74 6.66
N GLU A 431 -22.72 -23.77 5.97
CA GLU A 431 -22.55 -25.11 6.50
C GLU A 431 -21.10 -25.47 6.90
N HIS A 432 -20.12 -24.62 6.65
CA HIS A 432 -18.71 -24.94 6.88
C HIS A 432 -18.02 -23.91 7.77
N PRO A 433 -17.63 -24.28 9.00
CA PRO A 433 -16.97 -23.36 9.91
C PRO A 433 -15.54 -23.05 9.41
N LEU A 434 -15.34 -21.86 8.84
CA LEU A 434 -14.01 -21.36 8.50
C LEU A 434 -13.44 -20.60 9.69
N LYS A 435 -12.17 -20.87 10.02
CA LYS A 435 -11.36 -20.07 10.97
C LYS A 435 -10.54 -19.10 10.18
N ILE A 436 -10.75 -17.80 10.43
CA ILE A 436 -10.20 -16.74 9.60
C ILE A 436 -9.32 -15.83 10.45
N TYR A 437 -8.07 -15.68 10.06
CA TYR A 437 -7.17 -14.63 10.54
C TYR A 437 -7.04 -13.56 9.46
N MET A 438 -7.25 -12.32 9.85
CA MET A 438 -7.10 -11.15 8.97
C MET A 438 -6.27 -10.08 9.65
N GLU A 439 -5.30 -9.52 8.93
CA GLU A 439 -4.61 -8.33 9.38
C GLU A 439 -4.39 -7.35 8.24
N TRP A 440 -4.28 -6.06 8.57
CA TRP A 440 -4.00 -5.00 7.63
C TRP A 440 -3.26 -3.85 8.29
N GLY A 441 -2.52 -3.10 7.46
CA GLY A 441 -1.78 -1.95 7.91
C GLY A 441 -2.63 -0.69 8.05
N ILE A 442 -2.34 0.12 9.08
CA ILE A 442 -2.89 1.49 9.19
C ILE A 442 -2.42 2.33 8.01
N TYR A 443 -1.20 2.05 7.55
CA TYR A 443 -0.55 2.70 6.42
C TYR A 443 -0.60 1.84 5.17
N ASP A 444 -1.56 0.92 5.07
CA ASP A 444 -1.77 0.15 3.86
C ASP A 444 -2.07 1.05 2.67
N MET A 445 -1.67 0.57 1.50
CA MET A 445 -1.79 1.28 0.25
C MET A 445 -3.24 1.67 -0.04
N ARG A 446 -3.43 2.93 -0.37
CA ARG A 446 -4.71 3.52 -0.75
C ARG A 446 -4.53 4.46 -1.92
N SER A 447 -5.53 4.55 -2.78
CA SER A 447 -5.63 5.53 -3.86
C SER A 447 -7.05 6.08 -3.91
N PRO A 448 -7.36 7.11 -3.12
CA PRO A 448 -8.67 7.76 -3.16
C PRO A 448 -9.03 8.25 -4.56
N GLN A 449 -8.04 8.69 -5.32
CA GLN A 449 -8.17 9.14 -6.70
C GLN A 449 -8.57 8.04 -7.69
N GLU A 450 -8.47 6.77 -7.31
CA GLU A 450 -8.87 5.61 -8.08
C GLU A 450 -9.97 4.81 -7.39
N GLY A 451 -10.43 5.29 -6.24
CA GLY A 451 -11.54 4.69 -5.51
C GLY A 451 -11.22 3.37 -4.84
N TRP A 452 -9.97 3.14 -4.40
CA TRP A 452 -9.63 1.94 -3.65
C TRP A 452 -8.73 2.22 -2.43
N ASP A 453 -8.93 1.43 -1.40
CA ASP A 453 -8.21 1.47 -0.12
C ASP A 453 -8.12 0.06 0.45
N MET A 454 -6.90 -0.48 0.58
CA MET A 454 -6.68 -1.85 1.08
C MET A 454 -7.03 -1.98 2.57
N ARG A 455 -6.78 -0.94 3.35
CA ARG A 455 -7.15 -0.87 4.77
C ARG A 455 -8.67 -0.94 4.93
N GLU A 456 -9.39 -0.10 4.21
CA GLU A 456 -10.84 -0.05 4.24
C GLU A 456 -11.47 -1.34 3.72
N ASN A 457 -10.96 -1.88 2.61
CA ASN A 457 -11.41 -3.16 2.06
C ASN A 457 -11.26 -4.31 3.06
N SER A 458 -10.11 -4.38 3.73
CA SER A 458 -9.85 -5.41 4.74
C SER A 458 -10.77 -5.27 5.95
N ARG A 459 -10.94 -4.04 6.46
CA ARG A 459 -11.83 -3.75 7.59
C ARG A 459 -13.29 -4.09 7.26
N ASN A 460 -13.78 -3.62 6.11
CA ASN A 460 -15.15 -3.85 5.69
C ASN A 460 -15.45 -5.35 5.48
N LEU A 461 -14.49 -6.12 4.94
CA LEU A 461 -14.64 -7.56 4.83
C LEU A 461 -14.67 -8.24 6.21
N ALA A 462 -13.78 -7.86 7.12
CA ALA A 462 -13.74 -8.41 8.47
C ALA A 462 -15.06 -8.16 9.21
N ASP A 463 -15.57 -6.93 9.18
CA ASP A 463 -16.84 -6.55 9.81
C ASP A 463 -18.01 -7.31 9.20
N TRP A 464 -18.01 -7.49 7.89
CA TRP A 464 -19.05 -8.25 7.20
C TRP A 464 -19.04 -9.74 7.56
N LEU A 465 -17.87 -10.37 7.62
CA LEU A 465 -17.72 -11.77 8.02
C LEU A 465 -18.11 -11.99 9.49
N LEU A 466 -17.65 -11.10 10.39
CA LEU A 466 -18.05 -11.12 11.81
C LEU A 466 -19.57 -10.95 11.97
N GLY A 467 -20.19 -10.05 11.22
CA GLY A 467 -21.63 -9.84 11.22
C GLY A 467 -22.44 -11.06 10.73
N ARG A 468 -21.80 -11.98 10.00
CA ARG A 468 -22.40 -13.25 9.55
C ARG A 468 -22.09 -14.42 10.47
N GLY A 469 -21.32 -14.20 11.53
CA GLY A 469 -21.03 -15.22 12.54
C GLY A 469 -19.82 -16.10 12.26
N TYR A 470 -18.95 -15.71 11.30
CA TYR A 470 -17.67 -16.40 11.10
C TYR A 470 -16.72 -16.19 12.28
N ASP A 471 -15.87 -17.19 12.55
CA ASP A 471 -14.79 -17.11 13.53
C ASP A 471 -13.62 -16.32 12.91
N VAL A 472 -13.61 -15.00 13.15
CA VAL A 472 -12.63 -14.07 12.58
C VAL A 472 -11.80 -13.42 13.67
N VAL A 473 -10.48 -13.59 13.58
CA VAL A 473 -9.51 -12.78 14.32
C VAL A 473 -9.03 -11.67 13.40
N ALA A 474 -9.47 -10.43 13.65
CA ALA A 474 -9.15 -9.27 12.85
C ALA A 474 -8.19 -8.33 13.60
N ARG A 475 -7.13 -7.85 12.94
CA ARG A 475 -6.11 -6.97 13.53
C ARG A 475 -5.71 -5.84 12.60
N GLU A 476 -5.71 -4.62 13.13
CA GLU A 476 -5.08 -3.47 12.48
C GLU A 476 -3.69 -3.24 13.09
N VAL A 477 -2.67 -3.04 12.27
CA VAL A 477 -1.27 -2.92 12.71
C VAL A 477 -0.63 -1.64 12.18
N PRO A 478 0.31 -1.01 12.89
CA PRO A 478 0.93 0.24 12.48
C PRO A 478 2.05 0.04 11.44
N ASP A 479 1.71 -0.60 10.35
CA ASP A 479 2.65 -0.99 9.28
C ASP A 479 2.06 -0.63 7.91
N GLY A 480 2.88 -0.68 6.85
CA GLY A 480 2.47 -0.42 5.47
C GLY A 480 2.29 -1.68 4.64
N THR A 481 2.24 -1.51 3.32
CA THR A 481 2.00 -2.56 2.34
C THR A 481 3.30 -3.20 1.85
N GLY A 482 3.21 -4.47 1.45
CA GLY A 482 4.29 -5.20 0.79
C GLY A 482 5.12 -6.07 1.73
N TRP A 483 5.97 -6.91 1.15
CA TRP A 483 6.79 -7.88 1.89
C TRP A 483 7.70 -7.25 2.95
N PRO A 484 8.23 -6.02 2.77
CA PRO A 484 8.96 -5.36 3.86
C PRO A 484 8.17 -5.21 5.16
N SER A 485 6.84 -5.16 5.05
CA SER A 485 5.91 -5.01 6.17
C SER A 485 5.26 -6.35 6.55
N TRP A 486 4.71 -7.09 5.61
CA TRP A 486 3.95 -8.33 5.88
C TRP A 486 4.77 -9.40 6.60
N LYS A 487 6.03 -9.60 6.19
CA LYS A 487 6.93 -10.59 6.81
C LYS A 487 7.13 -10.39 8.32
N ASN A 488 6.97 -9.16 8.80
CA ASN A 488 7.13 -8.84 10.22
C ASN A 488 6.15 -9.62 11.12
N ARG A 489 5.10 -10.21 10.53
CA ARG A 489 4.03 -10.91 11.26
C ARG A 489 3.78 -12.34 10.75
N ASN A 490 4.78 -12.95 10.10
CA ASN A 490 4.72 -14.36 9.75
C ASN A 490 4.43 -15.25 10.96
N ASP A 491 4.91 -14.86 12.15
CA ASP A 491 4.63 -15.55 13.41
C ASP A 491 3.15 -15.52 13.78
N ALA A 492 2.49 -14.38 13.63
CA ALA A 492 1.06 -14.25 13.90
C ALA A 492 0.22 -15.08 12.92
N VAL A 493 0.57 -15.05 11.62
CA VAL A 493 -0.06 -15.88 10.59
C VAL A 493 0.09 -17.37 10.93
N LEU A 494 1.31 -17.84 11.17
CA LEU A 494 1.60 -19.23 11.44
C LEU A 494 0.93 -19.75 12.73
N GLN A 495 0.99 -18.94 13.80
CA GLN A 495 0.36 -19.29 15.08
C GLN A 495 -1.18 -19.23 15.02
N SER A 496 -1.77 -18.41 14.16
CA SER A 496 -3.22 -18.39 13.96
C SER A 496 -3.72 -19.64 13.25
N LEU A 497 -2.91 -20.20 12.36
CA LEU A 497 -3.25 -21.36 11.56
C LEU A 497 -3.00 -22.68 12.33
N PHE A 498 -1.78 -22.90 12.79
CA PHE A 498 -1.35 -24.15 13.39
C PHE A 498 -0.44 -23.94 14.62
N PRO A 499 -0.98 -23.37 15.73
CA PRO A 499 -0.22 -23.28 16.98
C PRO A 499 0.08 -24.67 17.54
N ILE A 500 1.10 -24.79 18.40
CA ILE A 500 1.36 -26.03 19.12
C ILE A 500 0.09 -26.46 19.88
N GLY A 501 -0.29 -27.74 19.74
CA GLY A 501 -1.51 -28.30 20.34
C GLY A 501 -2.81 -27.93 19.62
N TRP A 502 -2.74 -27.46 18.37
CA TRP A 502 -3.94 -27.08 17.60
C TRP A 502 -4.97 -28.22 17.41
N ASN A 503 -4.51 -29.46 17.55
CA ASN A 503 -5.28 -30.68 17.33
C ASN A 503 -5.68 -31.41 18.65
N ASP A 504 -5.31 -30.79 19.79
CA ASP A 504 -5.67 -31.29 21.12
C ASP A 504 -7.10 -30.79 21.50
#